data_93857af06aeaf0651bcc72081d8cc22f
#
_entry.id   93857af06aeaf0651bcc72081d8cc22f
#
_cell.length_a   1.000
_cell.length_b   1.000
_cell.length_c   1.000
_cell.angle_alpha   90.00
_cell.angle_beta   90.00
_cell.angle_gamma   90.00
#
_symmetry.space_group_name_H-M   'P 1'
#
loop_
_entity.id
_entity.type
_entity.pdbx_description
1 polymer ?
#
loop_
_entity_poly.entity_id
_entity_poly.type
_entity_poly.pdbx_seq_one_letter_code
_entity_poly.pdbx_strand_id
1 'polypeptide(L)'
;KDRGEVRGGGRKPWKQKGTGRARHGSSRSPIWVGGGVTHGPLAEKNYKRKITKKMRAQALFSVLSKKLKDEEILFVDSLDMSEMKTKPALKVVANLTKASGWHKAGLSKKPRILTALWERNEKAEKSFRNIPALEIVFLKNLNPLDVLNHQYLLIENPVESVKFLAVRG
;
A
#
# COMPACT_ATOMS: atom_id res chain seq x y z
N LYS A 1 -32.63 -8.55 0.54
CA LYS A 1 -33.61 -8.53 -0.58
C LYS A 1 -34.02 -7.08 -0.86
N ASP A 2 -34.04 -6.70 -2.10
CA ASP A 2 -34.59 -5.41 -2.53
C ASP A 2 -36.13 -5.45 -2.63
N ARG A 3 -36.72 -4.30 -3.00
CA ARG A 3 -38.21 -4.23 -3.12
C ARG A 3 -38.75 -5.11 -4.25
N GLY A 4 -37.95 -5.54 -5.22
CA GLY A 4 -38.36 -6.47 -6.28
C GLY A 4 -38.37 -7.93 -5.81
N GLU A 5 -37.44 -8.28 -4.91
CA GLU A 5 -37.25 -9.64 -4.41
C GLU A 5 -38.15 -10.00 -3.21
N VAL A 6 -38.71 -9.01 -2.52
CA VAL A 6 -39.62 -9.25 -1.40
C VAL A 6 -40.96 -9.77 -1.95
N ARG A 7 -41.47 -10.87 -1.34
CA ARG A 7 -42.76 -11.46 -1.70
C ARG A 7 -43.91 -10.52 -1.35
N GLY A 8 -44.94 -10.43 -2.18
CA GLY A 8 -46.17 -9.68 -1.92
C GLY A 8 -46.21 -8.33 -2.64
N GLY A 9 -47.09 -7.43 -2.25
CA GLY A 9 -47.14 -6.02 -2.68
C GLY A 9 -47.64 -5.76 -4.10
N GLY A 10 -48.24 -6.72 -4.78
CA GLY A 10 -48.80 -6.49 -6.14
C GLY A 10 -50.02 -5.57 -6.15
N ARG A 11 -50.80 -5.54 -5.05
CA ARG A 11 -51.97 -4.66 -4.92
C ARG A 11 -51.57 -3.35 -4.21
N LYS A 12 -52.10 -2.22 -4.74
CA LYS A 12 -51.95 -0.91 -4.11
C LYS A 12 -52.68 -0.92 -2.74
N PRO A 13 -52.04 -0.47 -1.64
CA PRO A 13 -52.63 -0.54 -0.28
C PRO A 13 -53.96 0.20 -0.16
N TRP A 14 -54.14 1.36 -0.78
CA TRP A 14 -55.36 2.16 -0.81
C TRP A 14 -55.42 3.08 -2.05
N LYS A 15 -56.55 3.71 -2.26
CA LYS A 15 -56.78 4.64 -3.37
C LYS A 15 -55.82 5.85 -3.31
N GLN A 16 -55.49 6.41 -4.47
CA GLN A 16 -54.51 7.52 -4.58
C GLN A 16 -54.95 8.81 -3.86
N LYS A 17 -56.25 9.05 -3.80
CA LYS A 17 -56.90 10.23 -3.18
C LYS A 17 -58.13 9.78 -2.38
N GLY A 18 -58.63 10.65 -1.47
CA GLY A 18 -59.84 10.45 -0.72
C GLY A 18 -59.70 9.59 0.55
N THR A 19 -58.51 9.24 0.98
CA THR A 19 -58.31 8.42 2.20
C THR A 19 -57.69 9.17 3.37
N GLY A 20 -57.27 10.43 3.18
CA GLY A 20 -56.52 11.22 4.18
C GLY A 20 -55.16 10.65 4.59
N ARG A 21 -54.74 9.54 3.99
CA ARG A 21 -53.43 8.87 4.27
C ARG A 21 -52.35 9.25 3.27
N ALA A 22 -51.08 9.06 3.68
CA ALA A 22 -49.95 9.21 2.79
C ALA A 22 -50.09 8.31 1.55
N ARG A 23 -49.66 8.78 0.38
CA ARG A 23 -49.74 8.02 -0.86
C ARG A 23 -48.69 6.93 -0.95
N HIS A 24 -49.13 5.68 -1.08
CA HIS A 24 -48.25 4.53 -1.25
C HIS A 24 -48.61 3.72 -2.49
N GLY A 25 -47.58 3.30 -3.25
CA GLY A 25 -47.79 2.45 -4.42
C GLY A 25 -47.72 0.96 -4.11
N SER A 26 -46.94 0.57 -3.10
CA SER A 26 -46.69 -0.81 -2.73
C SER A 26 -46.28 -0.94 -1.26
N SER A 27 -46.70 -2.01 -0.60
CA SER A 27 -46.25 -2.36 0.75
C SER A 27 -44.84 -2.94 0.82
N ARG A 28 -44.21 -3.22 -0.34
CA ARG A 28 -42.80 -3.64 -0.42
C ARG A 28 -41.82 -2.47 -0.35
N SER A 29 -42.32 -1.23 -0.32
CA SER A 29 -41.46 -0.04 -0.24
C SER A 29 -40.56 -0.10 0.98
N PRO A 30 -39.32 0.42 0.92
CA PRO A 30 -38.38 0.43 2.07
C PRO A 30 -38.92 1.14 3.32
N ILE A 31 -39.89 2.01 3.18
CA ILE A 31 -40.53 2.72 4.31
C ILE A 31 -41.53 1.87 5.08
N TRP A 32 -41.85 0.69 4.60
CA TRP A 32 -42.76 -0.23 5.24
C TRP A 32 -42.00 -1.31 6.04
N VAL A 33 -42.53 -1.68 7.19
CA VAL A 33 -42.01 -2.84 7.94
C VAL A 33 -42.16 -4.09 7.09
N GLY A 34 -41.06 -4.83 6.90
CA GLY A 34 -41.01 -5.98 5.99
C GLY A 34 -40.85 -5.63 4.51
N GLY A 35 -40.68 -4.36 4.16
CA GLY A 35 -40.33 -3.92 2.81
C GLY A 35 -38.90 -4.24 2.44
N GLY A 36 -38.53 -4.00 1.16
CA GLY A 36 -37.21 -4.25 0.65
C GLY A 36 -36.19 -3.21 1.11
N VAL A 37 -34.91 -3.59 1.15
CA VAL A 37 -33.79 -2.69 1.50
C VAL A 37 -33.47 -1.77 0.31
N THR A 38 -33.22 -0.49 0.60
CA THR A 38 -32.76 0.48 -0.41
C THR A 38 -31.24 0.35 -0.54
N HIS A 39 -30.76 0.07 -1.76
CA HIS A 39 -29.33 -0.06 -2.05
C HIS A 39 -28.58 -1.04 -1.12
N GLY A 40 -29.23 -2.17 -0.80
CA GLY A 40 -28.59 -3.21 0.01
C GLY A 40 -27.35 -3.83 -0.63
N PRO A 41 -26.58 -4.61 0.13
CA PRO A 41 -25.42 -5.31 -0.41
C PRO A 41 -25.86 -6.34 -1.46
N LEU A 42 -25.22 -6.33 -2.61
CA LEU A 42 -25.44 -7.26 -3.72
C LEU A 42 -24.21 -8.15 -3.91
N ALA A 43 -24.41 -9.46 -4.08
CA ALA A 43 -23.33 -10.40 -4.33
C ALA A 43 -22.58 -10.10 -5.66
N GLU A 44 -23.31 -9.60 -6.64
CA GLU A 44 -22.77 -9.26 -7.96
C GLU A 44 -22.00 -7.94 -7.99
N LYS A 45 -22.07 -7.14 -6.93
CA LYS A 45 -21.41 -5.83 -6.90
C LYS A 45 -19.90 -5.97 -6.97
N ASN A 46 -19.32 -5.49 -8.06
CA ASN A 46 -17.89 -5.50 -8.26
C ASN A 46 -17.23 -4.26 -7.63
N TYR A 47 -16.42 -4.47 -6.59
CA TYR A 47 -15.65 -3.43 -5.92
C TYR A 47 -14.24 -3.23 -6.52
N LYS A 48 -13.84 -4.06 -7.50
CA LYS A 48 -12.53 -3.94 -8.14
C LYS A 48 -12.44 -2.64 -8.93
N ARG A 49 -11.45 -1.82 -8.59
CA ARG A 49 -11.13 -0.59 -9.33
C ARG A 49 -9.78 -0.76 -10.02
N LYS A 50 -9.72 -0.47 -11.30
CA LYS A 50 -8.47 -0.45 -12.06
C LYS A 50 -7.66 0.80 -11.66
N ILE A 51 -6.44 0.60 -11.15
CA ILE A 51 -5.49 1.67 -10.90
C ILE A 51 -4.61 1.82 -12.15
N THR A 52 -4.56 3.01 -12.73
CA THR A 52 -3.73 3.29 -13.91
C THR A 52 -2.24 3.27 -13.59
N LYS A 53 -1.38 3.07 -14.59
CA LYS A 53 0.08 3.10 -14.42
C LYS A 53 0.53 4.45 -13.85
N LYS A 54 0.02 5.57 -14.38
CA LYS A 54 0.34 6.93 -13.91
C LYS A 54 -0.04 7.15 -12.43
N MET A 55 -1.21 6.66 -11.99
CA MET A 55 -1.62 6.78 -10.57
C MET A 55 -0.65 6.03 -9.64
N ARG A 56 -0.19 4.83 -10.04
CA ARG A 56 0.78 4.06 -9.26
C ARG A 56 2.14 4.75 -9.17
N ALA A 57 2.62 5.28 -10.28
CA ALA A 57 3.87 6.03 -10.33
C ALA A 57 3.79 7.29 -9.46
N GLN A 58 2.72 8.07 -9.61
CA GLN A 58 2.51 9.29 -8.82
C GLN A 58 2.43 9.00 -7.31
N ALA A 59 1.77 7.90 -6.92
CA ALA A 59 1.73 7.48 -5.52
C ALA A 59 3.14 7.19 -4.97
N LEU A 60 3.96 6.44 -5.72
CA LEU A 60 5.35 6.16 -5.33
C LEU A 60 6.17 7.45 -5.21
N PHE A 61 6.10 8.33 -6.20
CA PHE A 61 6.84 9.60 -6.18
C PHE A 61 6.41 10.51 -5.04
N SER A 62 5.13 10.58 -4.71
CA SER A 62 4.65 11.37 -3.58
C SER A 62 5.26 10.89 -2.25
N VAL A 63 5.34 9.57 -2.06
CA VAL A 63 5.95 8.98 -0.86
C VAL A 63 7.46 9.22 -0.83
N LEU A 64 8.16 9.00 -1.95
CA LEU A 64 9.61 9.24 -2.05
C LEU A 64 9.95 10.72 -1.82
N SER A 65 9.17 11.65 -2.39
CA SER A 65 9.37 13.09 -2.19
C SER A 65 9.22 13.49 -0.73
N LYS A 66 8.23 12.90 -0.03
CA LYS A 66 8.05 13.15 1.40
C LYS A 66 9.22 12.62 2.22
N LYS A 67 9.64 11.38 1.98
CA LYS A 67 10.80 10.79 2.66
C LYS A 67 12.12 11.52 2.39
N LEU A 68 12.30 12.03 1.17
CA LEU A 68 13.48 12.84 0.86
C LEU A 68 13.46 14.18 1.63
N LYS A 69 12.30 14.81 1.74
CA LYS A 69 12.13 16.05 2.52
C LYS A 69 12.37 15.83 4.03
N ASP A 70 12.03 14.66 4.53
CA ASP A 70 12.20 14.30 5.95
C ASP A 70 13.59 13.68 6.24
N GLU A 71 14.53 13.68 5.25
CA GLU A 71 15.88 13.13 5.37
C GLU A 71 15.91 11.61 5.73
N GLU A 72 14.88 10.90 5.29
CA GLU A 72 14.73 9.46 5.54
C GLU A 72 15.25 8.58 4.39
N ILE A 73 15.90 9.16 3.38
CA ILE A 73 16.52 8.44 2.26
C ILE A 73 18.04 8.58 2.34
N LEU A 74 18.73 7.46 2.20
CA LEU A 74 20.19 7.41 2.05
C LEU A 74 20.55 6.72 0.73
N PHE A 75 21.41 7.35 -0.03
CA PHE A 75 21.97 6.80 -1.25
C PHE A 75 23.36 6.23 -0.97
N VAL A 76 23.64 5.06 -1.50
CA VAL A 76 24.92 4.35 -1.37
C VAL A 76 25.38 3.86 -2.74
N ASP A 77 26.64 4.02 -3.05
CA ASP A 77 27.17 3.65 -4.36
C ASP A 77 27.11 2.13 -4.58
N SER A 78 27.50 1.34 -3.59
CA SER A 78 27.47 -0.12 -3.66
C SER A 78 27.28 -0.73 -2.26
N LEU A 79 26.59 -1.87 -2.22
CA LEU A 79 26.43 -2.73 -1.05
C LEU A 79 27.13 -4.09 -1.26
N ASP A 80 28.17 -4.13 -2.06
CA ASP A 80 28.90 -5.35 -2.36
C ASP A 80 29.57 -5.93 -1.11
N MET A 81 29.42 -7.25 -1.00
CA MET A 81 30.04 -8.02 0.07
C MET A 81 31.06 -9.01 -0.52
N SER A 82 32.26 -9.04 0.03
CA SER A 82 33.30 -10.01 -0.37
C SER A 82 32.88 -11.44 -0.01
N GLU A 83 32.27 -11.61 1.16
CA GLU A 83 31.85 -12.89 1.72
C GLU A 83 30.37 -12.88 2.12
N MET A 84 29.70 -14.04 2.03
CA MET A 84 28.30 -14.21 2.49
C MET A 84 28.25 -14.38 4.01
N LYS A 85 28.53 -13.32 4.76
CA LYS A 85 28.53 -13.32 6.22
C LYS A 85 27.75 -12.15 6.79
N THR A 86 26.95 -12.40 7.84
CA THR A 86 26.14 -11.37 8.51
C THR A 86 26.95 -10.41 9.37
N LYS A 87 28.07 -10.89 9.95
CA LYS A 87 28.91 -10.06 10.86
C LYS A 87 29.55 -8.86 10.16
N PRO A 88 30.17 -8.97 8.96
CA PRO A 88 30.58 -7.81 8.18
C PRO A 88 29.41 -6.91 7.77
N ALA A 89 28.28 -7.49 7.33
CA ALA A 89 27.09 -6.74 6.97
C ALA A 89 26.55 -5.88 8.11
N LEU A 90 26.51 -6.40 9.34
CA LEU A 90 26.15 -5.64 10.54
C LEU A 90 27.07 -4.44 10.77
N LYS A 91 28.39 -4.57 10.54
CA LYS A 91 29.31 -3.45 10.65
C LYS A 91 29.02 -2.36 9.60
N VAL A 92 28.72 -2.77 8.36
CA VAL A 92 28.33 -1.82 7.29
C VAL A 92 27.07 -1.06 7.69
N VAL A 93 26.04 -1.76 8.13
CA VAL A 93 24.78 -1.14 8.58
C VAL A 93 25.03 -0.18 9.76
N ALA A 94 25.83 -0.59 10.74
CA ALA A 94 26.16 0.24 11.89
C ALA A 94 26.89 1.54 11.47
N ASN A 95 27.79 1.45 10.51
CA ASN A 95 28.50 2.62 9.99
C ASN A 95 27.56 3.55 9.18
N LEU A 96 26.71 2.99 8.32
CA LEU A 96 25.73 3.75 7.55
C LEU A 96 24.73 4.46 8.47
N THR A 97 24.19 3.79 9.47
CA THR A 97 23.24 4.38 10.42
C THR A 97 23.87 5.44 11.32
N LYS A 98 25.17 5.34 11.61
CA LYS A 98 25.91 6.40 12.31
C LYS A 98 26.13 7.62 11.42
N ALA A 99 26.55 7.41 10.18
CA ALA A 99 26.81 8.47 9.23
C ALA A 99 25.56 9.27 8.84
N SER A 100 24.41 8.59 8.75
CA SER A 100 23.10 9.19 8.42
C SER A 100 22.33 9.75 9.63
N GLY A 101 22.82 9.58 10.85
CA GLY A 101 22.09 9.98 12.05
C GLY A 101 20.96 9.01 12.48
N TRP A 102 20.81 7.87 11.81
CA TRP A 102 19.76 6.86 12.09
C TRP A 102 20.13 5.87 13.19
N HIS A 103 20.77 6.36 14.26
CA HIS A 103 21.39 5.52 15.30
C HIS A 103 20.51 4.42 15.90
N LYS A 104 19.20 4.70 16.04
CA LYS A 104 18.25 3.73 16.63
C LYS A 104 17.72 2.70 15.63
N ALA A 105 17.88 2.94 14.34
CA ALA A 105 17.31 2.07 13.29
C ALA A 105 18.07 0.75 13.17
N GLY A 106 19.39 0.80 13.13
CA GLY A 106 20.24 -0.38 12.97
C GLY A 106 20.19 -1.38 14.14
N LEU A 107 19.72 -0.97 15.32
CA LEU A 107 19.56 -1.80 16.53
C LEU A 107 18.13 -2.32 16.70
N SER A 108 17.23 -2.01 15.78
CA SER A 108 15.83 -2.40 15.88
C SER A 108 15.65 -3.91 15.71
N LYS A 109 14.75 -4.50 16.51
CA LYS A 109 14.27 -5.89 16.34
C LYS A 109 13.20 -6.03 15.27
N LYS A 110 12.68 -4.91 14.75
CA LYS A 110 11.70 -4.87 13.65
C LYS A 110 12.35 -4.20 12.44
N PRO A 111 11.99 -4.56 11.22
CA PRO A 111 12.52 -3.91 10.03
C PRO A 111 12.10 -2.43 10.02
N ARG A 112 13.08 -1.55 10.04
CA ARG A 112 12.91 -0.09 9.96
C ARG A 112 13.56 0.50 8.73
N ILE A 113 14.51 -0.22 8.15
CA ILE A 113 15.28 0.19 6.99
C ILE A 113 14.89 -0.72 5.82
N LEU A 114 14.33 -0.14 4.78
CA LEU A 114 14.11 -0.81 3.51
C LEU A 114 15.34 -0.59 2.63
N THR A 115 15.96 -1.67 2.19
CA THR A 115 17.15 -1.61 1.31
C THR A 115 16.75 -1.98 -0.10
N ALA A 116 16.80 -1.02 -1.01
CA ALA A 116 16.51 -1.20 -2.43
C ALA A 116 17.80 -1.48 -3.19
N LEU A 117 18.03 -2.73 -3.57
CA LEU A 117 19.15 -3.16 -4.40
C LEU A 117 18.86 -2.83 -5.87
N TRP A 118 19.87 -2.32 -6.58
CA TRP A 118 19.78 -2.05 -8.02
C TRP A 118 19.67 -3.34 -8.82
N GLU A 119 20.60 -4.28 -8.58
CA GLU A 119 20.66 -5.57 -9.23
C GLU A 119 20.66 -6.72 -8.21
N ARG A 120 20.42 -7.92 -8.72
CA ARG A 120 20.45 -9.10 -7.88
C ARG A 120 21.87 -9.45 -7.51
N ASN A 121 22.25 -9.17 -6.28
CA ASN A 121 23.51 -9.56 -5.68
C ASN A 121 23.27 -10.61 -4.60
N GLU A 122 23.51 -11.86 -4.92
CA GLU A 122 23.26 -12.99 -4.01
C GLU A 122 24.09 -12.90 -2.72
N LYS A 123 25.32 -12.38 -2.80
CA LYS A 123 26.18 -12.19 -1.64
C LYS A 123 25.62 -11.12 -0.71
N ALA A 124 25.22 -9.99 -1.24
CA ALA A 124 24.58 -8.93 -0.48
C ALA A 124 23.26 -9.42 0.13
N GLU A 125 22.37 -10.00 -0.68
CA GLU A 125 21.08 -10.53 -0.22
C GLU A 125 21.22 -11.50 0.95
N LYS A 126 22.08 -12.52 0.84
CA LYS A 126 22.31 -13.50 1.90
C LYS A 126 22.99 -12.92 3.14
N SER A 127 23.82 -11.89 2.98
CA SER A 127 24.52 -11.25 4.11
C SER A 127 23.59 -10.34 4.92
N PHE A 128 22.70 -9.59 4.26
CA PHE A 128 21.83 -8.61 4.90
C PHE A 128 20.47 -9.16 5.36
N ARG A 129 19.90 -10.18 4.70
CA ARG A 129 18.53 -10.68 4.97
C ARG A 129 18.30 -11.19 6.39
N ASN A 130 19.37 -11.61 7.09
CA ASN A 130 19.27 -12.09 8.47
C ASN A 130 19.37 -10.97 9.52
N ILE A 131 19.43 -9.71 9.11
CA ILE A 131 19.48 -8.56 10.01
C ILE A 131 18.05 -8.09 10.28
N PRO A 132 17.53 -8.18 11.53
CA PRO A 132 16.12 -7.89 11.81
C PRO A 132 15.70 -6.45 11.50
N ALA A 133 16.67 -5.51 11.56
CA ALA A 133 16.41 -4.10 11.29
C ALA A 133 16.22 -3.76 9.80
N LEU A 134 16.57 -4.69 8.91
CA LEU A 134 16.59 -4.51 7.46
C LEU A 134 15.55 -5.38 6.76
N GLU A 135 14.94 -4.83 5.73
CA GLU A 135 14.23 -5.58 4.70
C GLU A 135 14.85 -5.27 3.34
N ILE A 136 15.01 -6.28 2.50
CA ILE A 136 15.64 -6.15 1.18
C ILE A 136 14.58 -6.26 0.10
N VAL A 137 14.59 -5.32 -0.82
CA VAL A 137 13.74 -5.33 -2.01
C VAL A 137 14.59 -4.98 -3.24
N PHE A 138 14.23 -5.49 -4.41
CA PHE A 138 14.82 -4.98 -5.65
C PHE A 138 14.14 -3.67 -6.05
N LEU A 139 14.92 -2.70 -6.53
CA LEU A 139 14.40 -1.40 -6.94
C LEU A 139 13.25 -1.53 -7.96
N LYS A 140 13.34 -2.53 -8.85
CA LYS A 140 12.28 -2.83 -9.83
C LYS A 140 10.93 -3.18 -9.18
N ASN A 141 10.94 -3.74 -7.99
CA ASN A 141 9.75 -4.16 -7.24
C ASN A 141 9.31 -3.15 -6.19
N LEU A 142 10.05 -2.04 -6.03
CA LEU A 142 9.73 -1.01 -5.04
C LEU A 142 8.29 -0.51 -5.23
N ASN A 143 7.52 -0.52 -4.15
CA ASN A 143 6.13 -0.09 -4.14
C ASN A 143 5.86 0.89 -2.98
N PRO A 144 4.80 1.71 -3.06
CA PRO A 144 4.49 2.69 -2.03
C PRO A 144 4.24 2.07 -0.64
N LEU A 145 3.69 0.84 -0.59
CA LEU A 145 3.38 0.17 0.67
C LEU A 145 4.66 -0.19 1.44
N ASP A 146 5.64 -0.80 0.74
CA ASP A 146 6.92 -1.16 1.36
C ASP A 146 7.63 0.08 1.87
N VAL A 147 7.65 1.17 1.08
CA VAL A 147 8.28 2.43 1.49
C VAL A 147 7.57 3.07 2.69
N LEU A 148 6.25 2.96 2.82
CA LEU A 148 5.49 3.49 3.96
C LEU A 148 5.62 2.63 5.22
N ASN A 149 5.78 1.32 5.08
CA ASN A 149 5.94 0.41 6.21
C ASN A 149 7.30 0.56 6.91
N HIS A 150 8.29 1.14 6.22
CA HIS A 150 9.63 1.35 6.75
C HIS A 150 9.88 2.83 7.01
N GLN A 151 10.60 3.12 8.09
CA GLN A 151 10.95 4.49 8.43
C GLN A 151 12.01 5.04 7.46
N TYR A 152 13.03 4.26 7.16
CA TYR A 152 14.18 4.68 6.35
C TYR A 152 14.30 3.87 5.07
N LEU A 153 14.79 4.52 4.03
CA LEU A 153 15.01 3.91 2.71
C LEU A 153 16.48 4.05 2.32
N LEU A 154 17.14 2.93 2.06
CA LEU A 154 18.49 2.85 1.54
C LEU A 154 18.44 2.45 0.07
N ILE A 155 19.01 3.26 -0.82
CA ILE A 155 19.01 3.02 -2.26
C ILE A 155 20.44 2.83 -2.76
N GLU A 156 20.69 1.70 -3.39
CA GLU A 156 21.94 1.38 -4.04
C GLU A 156 22.01 2.01 -5.43
N ASN A 157 23.24 2.37 -5.89
CA ASN A 157 23.55 2.94 -7.19
C ASN A 157 22.65 4.13 -7.56
N PRO A 158 22.87 5.31 -6.94
CA PRO A 158 21.94 6.43 -7.03
C PRO A 158 21.66 6.89 -8.45
N VAL A 159 22.70 6.92 -9.31
CA VAL A 159 22.58 7.44 -10.68
C VAL A 159 21.61 6.61 -11.51
N GLU A 160 21.80 5.30 -11.54
CA GLU A 160 20.95 4.40 -12.32
C GLU A 160 19.58 4.21 -11.68
N SER A 161 19.53 4.18 -10.34
CA SER A 161 18.29 4.06 -9.58
C SER A 161 17.34 5.24 -9.81
N VAL A 162 17.86 6.47 -9.79
CA VAL A 162 17.06 7.67 -10.07
C VAL A 162 16.61 7.71 -11.52
N LYS A 163 17.48 7.40 -12.48
CA LYS A 163 17.10 7.30 -13.90
C LYS A 163 15.96 6.28 -14.11
N PHE A 164 16.09 5.09 -13.51
CA PHE A 164 15.07 4.06 -13.62
C PHE A 164 13.72 4.50 -13.03
N LEU A 165 13.74 5.12 -11.85
CA LEU A 165 12.53 5.64 -11.23
C LEU A 165 11.89 6.73 -12.09
N ALA A 166 12.68 7.65 -12.68
CA ALA A 166 12.17 8.70 -13.56
C ALA A 166 11.44 8.16 -14.80
N VAL A 167 11.92 7.08 -15.40
CA VAL A 167 11.26 6.42 -16.56
C VAL A 167 9.96 5.73 -16.17
N ARG A 168 9.75 5.43 -14.90
CA ARG A 168 8.56 4.74 -14.39
C ARG A 168 7.33 5.64 -14.26
N GLY A 169 7.51 6.95 -14.30
CA GLY A 169 6.46 8.00 -14.29
C GLY A 169 5.94 8.28 -15.66
#